data_66d3d5f5a8ce41705d56ca7a942e714d
#
_entry.id   66d3d5f5a8ce41705d56ca7a942e714d
#
_cell.length_a   1.000
_cell.length_b   1.000
_cell.length_c   1.000
_cell.angle_alpha   90.00
_cell.angle_beta   90.00
_cell.angle_gamma   90.00
#
_symmetry.space_group_name_H-M   'P 1'
#
loop_
_entity.id
_entity.type
_entity.pdbx_description
1 polymer ?
#
loop_
_entity_poly.entity_id
_entity_poly.type
_entity_poly.pdbx_seq_one_letter_code
_entity_poly.pdbx_strand_id
1 'polypeptide(L)'
;MVLAHGLLVRVNASFERVIDVFKPGREFSNVYFEVLKTRPRIAIAVGEKYFFRAGNYLTVTMILIEEDRSTLVKAIATGGRRGLMDFFDLGSSRDYARESINNICALTRATCEVLREVEYLDASKSELLKT
;
A
#
# COMPACT_ATOMS: atom_id res chain seq x y z
N MET A 1 20.94 -1.04 -4.30
CA MET A 1 20.09 -0.27 -3.39
C MET A 1 18.63 -0.62 -3.64
N VAL A 2 17.88 -0.86 -2.59
CA VAL A 2 16.45 -1.15 -2.69
C VAL A 2 15.68 0.13 -2.46
N LEU A 3 14.78 0.48 -3.37
CA LEU A 3 14.01 1.73 -3.33
C LEU A 3 12.54 1.49 -2.98
N ALA A 4 12.25 0.44 -2.24
CA ALA A 4 10.90 0.15 -1.77
C ALA A 4 10.54 1.09 -0.61
N HIS A 5 9.24 1.28 -0.43
CA HIS A 5 8.73 2.13 0.64
C HIS A 5 7.54 1.44 1.29
N GLY A 6 7.47 1.48 2.60
CA GLY A 6 6.41 0.82 3.34
C GLY A 6 5.71 1.74 4.32
N LEU A 7 4.40 1.52 4.44
CA LEU A 7 3.55 2.23 5.41
C LEU A 7 2.70 1.22 6.17
N LEU A 8 2.58 1.43 7.46
CA LEU A 8 1.63 0.72 8.31
C LEU A 8 0.65 1.76 8.85
N VAL A 9 -0.63 1.60 8.51
CA VAL A 9 -1.64 2.62 8.80
C VAL A 9 -2.87 1.96 9.40
N ARG A 10 -3.45 2.60 10.41
CA ARG A 10 -4.77 2.21 10.90
C ARG A 10 -5.80 3.12 10.25
N VAL A 11 -6.74 2.50 9.53
CA VAL A 11 -7.86 3.20 8.91
C VAL A 11 -9.06 3.03 9.82
N ASN A 12 -9.65 4.13 10.28
CA ASN A 12 -10.80 4.11 11.17
C ASN A 12 -12.10 3.87 10.39
N ALA A 13 -12.14 2.74 9.73
CA ALA A 13 -13.31 2.26 9.00
C ALA A 13 -13.34 0.74 9.11
N SER A 14 -14.54 0.17 9.05
CA SER A 14 -14.70 -1.28 9.11
C SER A 14 -13.99 -1.96 7.94
N PHE A 15 -13.61 -3.21 8.15
CA PHE A 15 -12.99 -4.00 7.10
C PHE A 15 -13.85 -4.03 5.83
N GLU A 16 -15.19 -4.15 6.00
CA GLU A 16 -16.11 -4.16 4.88
C GLU A 16 -16.04 -2.87 4.07
N ARG A 17 -15.98 -1.73 4.74
CA ARG A 17 -15.88 -0.45 4.05
C ARG A 17 -14.55 -0.30 3.32
N VAL A 18 -13.47 -0.79 3.90
CA VAL A 18 -12.16 -0.68 3.27
C VAL A 18 -12.07 -1.59 2.05
N ILE A 19 -12.51 -2.84 2.14
CA ILE A 19 -12.45 -3.74 0.98
C ILE A 19 -13.37 -3.29 -0.15
N ASP A 20 -14.42 -2.54 0.16
CA ASP A 20 -15.34 -2.03 -0.86
C ASP A 20 -14.66 -1.12 -1.87
N VAL A 21 -13.60 -0.40 -1.47
CA VAL A 21 -12.91 0.50 -2.41
C VAL A 21 -12.16 -0.25 -3.52
N PHE A 22 -11.93 -1.55 -3.34
CA PHE A 22 -11.20 -2.37 -4.31
C PHE A 22 -12.13 -3.10 -5.28
N LYS A 23 -13.44 -2.91 -5.17
CA LYS A 23 -14.39 -3.57 -6.07
C LYS A 23 -14.23 -3.04 -7.49
N PRO A 24 -14.51 -3.87 -8.52
CA PRO A 24 -14.45 -3.43 -9.91
C PRO A 24 -15.29 -2.19 -10.15
N GLY A 25 -14.78 -1.28 -10.97
CA GLY A 25 -15.47 -0.02 -11.26
C GLY A 25 -15.12 1.12 -10.32
N ARG A 26 -14.35 0.87 -9.28
CA ARG A 26 -13.81 1.92 -8.42
C ARG A 26 -12.53 2.49 -9.04
N GLU A 27 -12.06 3.62 -8.49
CA GLU A 27 -10.92 4.33 -9.05
C GLU A 27 -9.56 3.68 -8.76
N PHE A 28 -9.55 2.58 -8.05
CA PHE A 28 -8.32 1.90 -7.67
C PHE A 28 -7.85 0.98 -8.81
N SER A 29 -6.61 1.17 -9.27
CA SER A 29 -6.03 0.35 -10.34
C SER A 29 -5.51 -0.96 -9.77
N ASN A 30 -6.38 -1.93 -9.64
CA ASN A 30 -6.02 -3.23 -9.10
C ASN A 30 -5.54 -4.17 -10.18
N VAL A 31 -4.41 -4.82 -9.93
CA VAL A 31 -3.95 -5.97 -10.70
C VAL A 31 -4.52 -7.25 -10.08
N TYR A 32 -4.63 -7.27 -8.76
CA TYR A 32 -5.12 -8.45 -8.04
C TYR A 32 -5.78 -8.01 -6.73
N PHE A 33 -6.86 -8.71 -6.36
CA PHE A 33 -7.50 -8.50 -5.07
C PHE A 33 -8.12 -9.81 -4.60
N GLU A 34 -7.85 -10.17 -3.34
CA GLU A 34 -8.39 -11.37 -2.73
C GLU A 34 -8.65 -11.14 -1.24
N VAL A 35 -9.79 -11.63 -0.75
CA VAL A 35 -10.08 -11.67 0.68
C VAL A 35 -9.91 -13.11 1.16
N LEU A 36 -8.99 -13.31 2.09
CA LEU A 36 -8.74 -14.62 2.69
C LEU A 36 -9.69 -14.83 3.86
N LYS A 37 -10.25 -16.03 3.95
CA LYS A 37 -11.22 -16.37 5.01
C LYS A 37 -10.52 -16.82 6.29
N THR A 38 -9.58 -16.03 6.73
CA THR A 38 -8.85 -16.26 7.99
C THR A 38 -9.55 -15.53 9.12
N ARG A 39 -9.01 -15.63 10.32
CA ARG A 39 -9.48 -14.89 11.50
C ARG A 39 -8.28 -14.32 12.25
N PRO A 40 -8.07 -13.00 12.18
CA PRO A 40 -8.89 -12.02 11.46
C PRO A 40 -8.84 -12.22 9.94
N ARG A 41 -9.83 -11.69 9.23
CA ARG A 41 -9.79 -11.72 7.77
C ARG A 41 -8.66 -10.84 7.26
N ILE A 42 -8.08 -11.27 6.16
CA ILE A 42 -6.96 -10.56 5.53
C ILE A 42 -7.31 -10.40 4.06
N ALA A 43 -7.14 -9.20 3.53
CA ALA A 43 -7.26 -8.98 2.09
C ALA A 43 -5.91 -8.59 1.53
N ILE A 44 -5.65 -9.02 0.30
CA ILE A 44 -4.43 -8.69 -0.42
C ILE A 44 -4.84 -7.95 -1.68
N ALA A 45 -4.26 -6.77 -1.89
CA ALA A 45 -4.49 -5.97 -3.08
C ALA A 45 -3.15 -5.62 -3.71
N VAL A 46 -3.07 -5.77 -5.04
CA VAL A 46 -1.89 -5.39 -5.80
C VAL A 46 -2.31 -4.38 -6.84
N GLY A 47 -1.69 -3.22 -6.85
CA GLY A 47 -1.95 -2.16 -7.81
C GLY A 47 -0.71 -1.82 -8.61
N GLU A 48 -0.89 -1.12 -9.72
CA GLU A 48 0.19 -0.74 -10.60
C GLU A 48 -0.08 0.66 -11.16
N LYS A 49 0.98 1.46 -11.28
CA LYS A 49 0.85 2.81 -11.81
C LYS A 49 2.14 3.21 -12.50
N TYR A 50 2.02 3.91 -13.63
CA TYR A 50 3.18 4.44 -14.34
C TYR A 50 3.62 5.76 -13.71
N PHE A 51 4.91 5.88 -13.46
CA PHE A 51 5.51 7.12 -12.93
C PHE A 51 6.53 7.67 -13.91
N PHE A 52 6.28 8.89 -14.39
CA PHE A 52 7.17 9.54 -15.34
C PHE A 52 8.58 9.72 -14.80
N ARG A 53 8.70 10.07 -13.52
CA ARG A 53 10.02 10.25 -12.89
C ARG A 53 10.85 8.99 -12.93
N ALA A 54 10.21 7.86 -12.73
CA ALA A 54 10.88 6.57 -12.77
C ALA A 54 11.05 6.05 -14.19
N GLY A 55 10.27 6.57 -15.14
CA GLY A 55 10.23 6.03 -16.48
C GLY A 55 9.73 4.61 -16.55
N ASN A 56 8.90 4.20 -15.58
CA ASN A 56 8.50 2.81 -15.46
C ASN A 56 7.24 2.70 -14.59
N TYR A 57 6.69 1.50 -14.56
CA TYR A 57 5.58 1.18 -13.67
C TYR A 57 6.10 0.83 -12.28
N LEU A 58 5.38 1.28 -11.28
CA LEU A 58 5.58 0.86 -9.90
C LEU A 58 4.40 0.01 -9.49
N THR A 59 4.64 -0.92 -8.58
CA THR A 59 3.59 -1.73 -7.97
C THR A 59 3.44 -1.36 -6.51
N VAL A 60 2.21 -1.46 -6.01
CA VAL A 60 1.95 -1.39 -4.58
C VAL A 60 1.23 -2.66 -4.17
N THR A 61 1.75 -3.31 -3.14
CA THR A 61 1.10 -4.45 -2.49
C THR A 61 0.51 -3.95 -1.19
N MET A 62 -0.77 -4.18 -1.01
CA MET A 62 -1.44 -3.79 0.23
C MET A 62 -1.98 -5.03 0.92
N ILE A 63 -1.74 -5.11 2.22
CA ILE A 63 -2.25 -6.16 3.08
C ILE A 63 -3.20 -5.49 4.06
N LEU A 64 -4.47 -5.88 4.01
CA LEU A 64 -5.52 -5.31 4.84
C LEU A 64 -5.90 -6.33 5.89
N ILE A 65 -5.83 -5.95 7.16
CA ILE A 65 -6.08 -6.86 8.27
C ILE A 65 -7.28 -6.35 9.07
N GLU A 66 -8.29 -7.19 9.20
CA GLU A 66 -9.49 -6.87 9.94
C GLU A 66 -9.20 -6.68 11.42
N GLU A 67 -9.63 -5.55 11.96
CA GLU A 67 -9.70 -5.31 13.40
C GLU A 67 -11.16 -5.13 13.79
N ASP A 68 -11.42 -4.96 15.08
CA ASP A 68 -12.78 -4.89 15.60
C ASP A 68 -13.61 -3.77 14.95
N ARG A 69 -13.07 -2.55 14.91
CA ARG A 69 -13.77 -1.38 14.35
C ARG A 69 -12.93 -0.61 13.34
N SER A 70 -11.77 -1.13 13.02
CA SER A 70 -10.84 -0.47 12.12
C SER A 70 -10.19 -1.51 11.24
N THR A 71 -9.31 -1.05 10.37
CA THR A 71 -8.56 -1.92 9.47
C THR A 71 -7.10 -1.49 9.50
N LEU A 72 -6.21 -2.44 9.73
CA LEU A 72 -4.78 -2.19 9.54
C LEU A 72 -4.44 -2.38 8.07
N VAL A 73 -3.70 -1.45 7.51
CA VAL A 73 -3.29 -1.51 6.11
C VAL A 73 -1.78 -1.37 6.04
N LYS A 74 -1.14 -2.35 5.42
CA LYS A 74 0.28 -2.28 5.07
C LYS A 74 0.36 -2.00 3.58
N ALA A 75 1.04 -0.93 3.20
CA ALA A 75 1.24 -0.60 1.79
C ALA A 75 2.73 -0.64 1.49
N ILE A 76 3.12 -1.46 0.53
CA ILE A 76 4.51 -1.65 0.13
C ILE A 76 4.61 -1.35 -1.35
N ALA A 77 5.27 -0.26 -1.69
CA ALA A 77 5.47 0.15 -3.08
C ALA A 77 6.88 -0.20 -3.54
N THR A 78 6.98 -0.79 -4.71
CA THR A 78 8.25 -1.22 -5.29
C THR A 78 8.27 -0.98 -6.79
N GLY A 79 9.45 -1.07 -7.38
CA GLY A 79 9.61 -1.04 -8.83
C GLY A 79 10.32 0.21 -9.32
N GLY A 80 10.36 0.36 -10.64
CA GLY A 80 10.93 1.55 -11.26
C GLY A 80 12.45 1.61 -11.25
N ARG A 81 13.12 0.51 -10.94
CA ARG A 81 14.58 0.49 -10.86
C ARG A 81 15.21 0.12 -12.20
N ARG A 82 16.25 0.85 -12.58
CA ARG A 82 16.92 0.69 -13.88
C ARG A 82 18.42 0.96 -13.75
N GLY A 83 19.14 0.10 -13.03
CA GLY A 83 20.59 0.23 -12.88
C GLY A 83 20.99 1.58 -12.32
N LEU A 84 21.82 2.31 -13.05
CA LEU A 84 22.31 3.61 -12.59
C LEU A 84 21.23 4.66 -12.43
N MET A 85 20.06 4.40 -12.98
CA MET A 85 18.92 5.33 -12.89
C MET A 85 18.08 5.13 -11.62
N ASP A 86 18.45 4.16 -10.79
CA ASP A 86 17.66 3.83 -9.60
C ASP A 86 17.45 5.01 -8.65
N PHE A 87 18.44 5.86 -8.53
CA PHE A 87 18.32 6.98 -7.60
C PHE A 87 17.29 8.03 -8.07
N PHE A 88 16.91 8.01 -9.34
CA PHE A 88 15.84 8.89 -9.83
C PHE A 88 14.46 8.41 -9.42
N ASP A 89 14.36 7.19 -8.88
CA ASP A 89 13.12 6.67 -8.32
C ASP A 89 12.88 7.09 -6.88
N LEU A 90 13.86 7.72 -6.27
CA LEU A 90 13.69 8.18 -4.89
C LEU A 90 12.45 9.08 -4.82
N GLY A 91 11.54 8.74 -3.98
CA GLY A 91 10.29 9.45 -3.84
C GLY A 91 9.15 8.88 -4.64
N SER A 92 9.38 8.18 -5.75
CA SER A 92 8.26 7.59 -6.52
C SER A 92 7.58 6.47 -5.73
N SER A 93 8.36 5.56 -5.15
CA SER A 93 7.79 4.50 -4.30
C SER A 93 7.12 5.10 -3.06
N ARG A 94 7.75 6.07 -2.42
CA ARG A 94 7.16 6.77 -1.29
C ARG A 94 5.85 7.43 -1.68
N ASP A 95 5.84 8.15 -2.78
CA ASP A 95 4.66 8.89 -3.22
C ASP A 95 3.53 7.92 -3.58
N TYR A 96 3.84 6.80 -4.22
CA TYR A 96 2.83 5.81 -4.57
C TYR A 96 2.24 5.14 -3.34
N ALA A 97 3.09 4.77 -2.37
CA ALA A 97 2.60 4.19 -1.13
C ALA A 97 1.68 5.17 -0.39
N ARG A 98 2.10 6.43 -0.29
CA ARG A 98 1.28 7.46 0.37
C ARG A 98 -0.01 7.76 -0.39
N GLU A 99 0.06 7.86 -1.71
CA GLU A 99 -1.12 8.07 -2.54
C GLU A 99 -2.14 6.96 -2.37
N SER A 100 -1.67 5.71 -2.34
CA SER A 100 -2.55 4.55 -2.17
C SER A 100 -3.29 4.61 -0.83
N ILE A 101 -2.59 4.94 0.24
CA ILE A 101 -3.21 5.10 1.56
C ILE A 101 -4.18 6.27 1.56
N ASN A 102 -3.79 7.42 0.98
CA ASN A 102 -4.64 8.59 0.95
C ASN A 102 -5.94 8.32 0.17
N ASN A 103 -5.86 7.54 -0.90
CA ASN A 103 -7.04 7.16 -1.66
C ASN A 103 -8.00 6.30 -0.82
N ILE A 104 -7.47 5.35 -0.07
CA ILE A 104 -8.30 4.54 0.84
C ILE A 104 -8.99 5.44 1.85
N CYS A 105 -8.24 6.35 2.47
CA CYS A 105 -8.77 7.24 3.49
C CYS A 105 -9.85 8.16 2.93
N ALA A 106 -9.62 8.71 1.74
CA ALA A 106 -10.59 9.60 1.09
C ALA A 106 -11.85 8.85 0.66
N LEU A 107 -11.71 7.67 0.05
CA LEU A 107 -12.83 6.90 -0.45
C LEU A 107 -13.69 6.31 0.68
N THR A 108 -13.08 6.00 1.80
CA THR A 108 -13.82 5.51 2.98
C THR A 108 -14.32 6.64 3.85
N ARG A 109 -13.86 7.88 3.62
CA ARG A 109 -14.13 9.05 4.47
C ARG A 109 -13.73 8.78 5.92
N ALA A 110 -12.63 8.06 6.09
CA ALA A 110 -12.14 7.67 7.40
C ALA A 110 -10.94 8.54 7.79
N THR A 111 -10.76 8.70 9.10
CA THR A 111 -9.50 9.22 9.62
C THR A 111 -8.49 8.09 9.59
N CYS A 112 -7.25 8.41 9.29
CA CYS A 112 -6.18 7.43 9.18
C CYS A 112 -5.02 7.85 10.06
N GLU A 113 -4.43 6.86 10.73
CA GLU A 113 -3.29 7.08 11.60
C GLU A 113 -2.10 6.30 11.04
N VAL A 114 -1.04 7.02 10.67
CA VAL A 114 0.21 6.38 10.21
C VAL A 114 0.95 5.87 11.45
N LEU A 115 1.02 4.55 11.60
CA LEU A 115 1.68 3.92 12.73
C LEU A 115 3.18 3.79 12.48
N ARG A 116 3.57 3.56 11.22
CA ARG A 116 4.97 3.38 10.85
C ARG A 116 5.15 3.72 9.38
N GLU A 117 6.26 4.37 9.07
CA GLU A 117 6.68 4.60 7.70
C GLU A 117 8.13 4.20 7.57
N VAL A 118 8.45 3.37 6.57
CA VAL A 118 9.80 2.83 6.38
C VAL A 118 10.30 3.20 5.00
N GLU A 119 11.35 4.05 4.96
CA GLU A 119 12.03 4.40 3.72
C GLU A 119 13.09 3.35 3.41
N TYR A 120 13.33 3.14 2.13
CA TYR A 120 14.34 2.17 1.66
C TYR A 120 14.10 0.80 2.27
N LEU A 121 12.83 0.36 2.22
CA LEU A 121 12.43 -0.93 2.78
C LEU A 121 13.15 -2.07 2.06
N ASP A 122 13.74 -2.95 2.83
CA ASP A 122 14.33 -4.21 2.35
C ASP A 122 14.04 -5.30 3.40
N ALA A 123 14.55 -6.51 3.14
CA ALA A 123 14.27 -7.64 4.01
C ALA A 123 14.73 -7.40 5.46
N SER A 124 15.81 -6.64 5.65
CA SER A 124 16.33 -6.37 6.99
C SER A 124 15.42 -5.43 7.80
N LYS A 125 14.59 -4.65 7.12
CA LYS A 125 13.68 -3.69 7.76
C LYS A 125 12.23 -4.19 7.81
N SER A 126 11.97 -5.40 7.31
CA SER A 126 10.60 -5.89 7.24
C SER A 126 9.94 -6.01 8.62
N GLU A 127 10.73 -6.25 9.66
CA GLU A 127 10.21 -6.29 11.04
C GLU A 127 9.47 -5.02 11.43
N LEU A 128 9.86 -3.88 10.87
CA LEU A 128 9.26 -2.60 11.22
C LEU A 128 7.80 -2.48 10.78
N LEU A 129 7.36 -3.27 9.80
CA LEU A 129 5.99 -3.26 9.33
C LEU A 129 5.14 -4.40 9.89
N LYS A 130 5.75 -5.31 10.64
CA LYS A 130 5.01 -6.43 11.23
C LYS A 130 4.16 -5.97 12.41
N THR A 131 3.07 -6.67 12.60
CA THR A 131 2.14 -6.38 13.68
C THR A 131 2.16 -7.48 14.73
#